data_dfd3802f8a98d1d60b305247c880fe3c
#
_entry.id   dfd3802f8a98d1d60b305247c880fe3c
#
_cell.length_a   1.000
_cell.length_b   1.000
_cell.length_c   1.000
_cell.angle_alpha   90.00
_cell.angle_beta   90.00
_cell.angle_gamma   90.00
#
_symmetry.space_group_name_H-M   'P 1'
#
loop_
_entity.id
_entity.type
_entity.pdbx_description
1 polymer ?
#
loop_
_entity_poly.entity_id
_entity_poly.type
_entity_poly.pdbx_seq_one_letter_code
_entity_poly.pdbx_strand_id
1 'polypeptide(L)'
;ASLSRLLTQNPEQGLRTTSDAFWSKATKGETCMVNNHTARMCRGTHFCFSFVRNPFDRLVSAYNNKILELDEVPAPMQAMGLWRDMPFAQFLERVNSTPDQEIDIHLLPQTSILCLDEQIIPAFIGRIEHMNQDWKALQQQLQREGLPSLGDLPQKNRRRAEDRTDVSQYFHDSGLKNLVLQRYEQDLKVFYGEISIDQLVRP
;
A
#
# COMPACT_ATOMS: atom_id res chain seq x y z
N ALA A 1 0.69 -6.52 8.91
CA ALA A 1 1.17 -7.60 9.79
C ALA A 1 1.87 -7.10 11.06
N SER A 2 2.79 -6.13 10.95
CA SER A 2 3.47 -5.58 12.13
C SER A 2 2.53 -4.75 13.01
N LEU A 3 1.63 -3.99 12.40
CA LEU A 3 0.63 -3.19 13.13
C LEU A 3 -0.36 -4.08 13.88
N SER A 4 -0.83 -5.15 13.23
CA SER A 4 -1.71 -6.14 13.85
C SER A 4 -1.09 -6.75 15.11
N ARG A 5 0.23 -7.01 15.11
CA ARG A 5 0.94 -7.50 16.29
C ARG A 5 1.04 -6.50 17.43
N LEU A 6 1.07 -5.20 17.14
CA LEU A 6 1.03 -4.16 18.17
C LEU A 6 -0.34 -4.04 18.83
N LEU A 7 -1.40 -4.37 18.10
CA LEU A 7 -2.78 -4.32 18.58
C LEU A 7 -3.20 -5.62 19.27
N THR A 8 -2.50 -6.74 19.03
CA THR A 8 -2.84 -8.07 19.55
C THR A 8 -1.99 -8.39 20.75
N GLN A 9 -2.59 -8.63 21.92
CA GLN A 9 -1.86 -8.93 23.16
C GLN A 9 -1.15 -10.30 23.13
N ASN A 10 -1.68 -11.29 22.38
CA ASN A 10 -1.12 -12.64 22.28
C ASN A 10 -1.22 -13.18 20.84
N PRO A 11 -0.34 -12.77 19.91
CA PRO A 11 -0.32 -13.36 18.58
C PRO A 11 0.08 -14.85 18.66
N GLU A 12 -0.65 -15.73 17.97
CA GLU A 12 -0.26 -17.14 17.88
C GLU A 12 1.16 -17.25 17.28
N GLN A 13 2.02 -17.97 18.00
CA GLN A 13 3.39 -18.20 17.56
C GLN A 13 3.38 -19.16 16.34
N GLY A 14 4.20 -18.87 15.36
CA GLY A 14 4.44 -19.75 14.21
C GLY A 14 3.65 -19.46 12.94
N LEU A 15 2.63 -18.60 12.95
CA LEU A 15 1.95 -18.20 11.73
C LEU A 15 2.77 -17.18 10.94
N ARG A 16 2.92 -17.41 9.64
CA ARG A 16 3.54 -16.43 8.73
C ARG A 16 2.63 -15.21 8.64
N THR A 17 3.21 -14.02 8.84
CA THR A 17 2.49 -12.73 8.85
C THR A 17 1.87 -12.35 7.50
N THR A 18 2.17 -13.09 6.44
CA THR A 18 1.66 -12.90 5.08
C THR A 18 0.55 -13.89 4.71
N SER A 19 0.19 -14.83 5.62
CA SER A 19 -0.86 -15.81 5.33
C SER A 19 -2.24 -15.30 5.74
N ASP A 20 -3.28 -15.72 5.00
CA ASP A 20 -4.67 -15.48 5.38
C ASP A 20 -5.01 -16.08 6.74
N ALA A 21 -4.36 -17.21 7.10
CA ALA A 21 -4.49 -17.82 8.41
C ALA A 21 -3.99 -16.92 9.54
N PHE A 22 -2.94 -16.09 9.29
CA PHE A 22 -2.50 -15.09 10.26
C PHE A 22 -3.58 -14.05 10.51
N TRP A 23 -4.20 -13.52 9.46
CA TRP A 23 -5.22 -12.49 9.58
C TRP A 23 -6.52 -13.00 10.18
N SER A 24 -6.90 -14.25 9.88
CA SER A 24 -8.16 -14.84 10.36
C SER A 24 -8.04 -15.53 11.73
N LYS A 25 -6.89 -16.11 12.06
CA LYS A 25 -6.69 -16.89 13.28
C LYS A 25 -5.81 -16.23 14.33
N ALA A 26 -4.69 -15.60 13.93
CA ALA A 26 -3.74 -15.02 14.87
C ALA A 26 -4.29 -13.82 15.63
N THR A 27 -5.33 -13.19 15.13
CA THR A 27 -5.98 -12.04 15.76
C THR A 27 -7.15 -12.44 16.66
N LYS A 28 -7.58 -13.70 16.63
CA LYS A 28 -8.69 -14.24 17.46
C LYS A 28 -9.94 -13.34 17.51
N GLY A 29 -10.25 -12.68 16.40
CA GLY A 29 -11.37 -11.73 16.31
C GLY A 29 -11.08 -10.32 16.81
N GLU A 30 -9.85 -10.03 17.24
CA GLU A 30 -9.44 -8.65 17.59
C GLU A 30 -9.31 -7.75 16.35
N THR A 31 -9.08 -8.34 15.17
CA THR A 31 -9.06 -7.66 13.89
C THR A 31 -9.99 -8.33 12.89
N CYS A 32 -10.62 -7.55 12.04
CA CYS A 32 -11.44 -8.06 10.95
C CYS A 32 -11.20 -7.23 9.68
N MET A 33 -11.42 -7.85 8.53
CA MET A 33 -11.45 -7.14 7.27
C MET A 33 -12.79 -6.44 7.12
N VAL A 34 -12.75 -5.16 6.77
CA VAL A 34 -13.95 -4.36 6.51
C VAL A 34 -13.87 -3.73 5.12
N ASN A 35 -15.01 -3.56 4.47
CA ASN A 35 -15.10 -2.80 3.23
C ASN A 35 -15.17 -1.29 3.52
N ASN A 36 -15.04 -0.47 2.47
CA ASN A 36 -15.02 0.99 2.57
C ASN A 36 -16.30 1.55 3.21
N HIS A 37 -17.45 0.97 2.92
CA HIS A 37 -18.73 1.40 3.51
C HIS A 37 -18.72 1.19 5.03
N THR A 38 -18.33 0.01 5.50
CA THR A 38 -18.22 -0.28 6.94
C THR A 38 -17.16 0.60 7.60
N ALA A 39 -15.99 0.79 6.97
CA ALA A 39 -14.94 1.67 7.47
C ALA A 39 -15.44 3.12 7.64
N ARG A 40 -16.23 3.63 6.68
CA ARG A 40 -16.85 4.96 6.76
C ARG A 40 -17.85 5.05 7.92
N MET A 41 -18.68 4.04 8.12
CA MET A 41 -19.65 4.00 9.24
C MET A 41 -18.95 4.00 10.61
N CYS A 42 -17.76 3.41 10.68
CA CYS A 42 -16.98 3.35 11.91
C CYS A 42 -16.26 4.67 12.28
N ARG A 43 -16.22 5.69 11.41
CA ARG A 43 -15.48 6.96 11.67
C ARG A 43 -15.87 7.67 12.96
N GLY A 44 -17.10 7.53 13.42
CA GLY A 44 -17.58 8.15 14.66
C GLY A 44 -17.17 7.40 15.94
N THR A 45 -16.73 6.14 15.83
CA THR A 45 -16.42 5.26 16.96
C THR A 45 -14.98 4.72 16.93
N HIS A 46 -14.31 4.81 15.78
CA HIS A 46 -12.97 4.29 15.58
C HIS A 46 -12.09 5.36 14.90
N PHE A 47 -10.85 5.45 15.35
CA PHE A 47 -9.85 6.27 14.66
C PHE A 47 -9.27 5.48 13.49
N CYS A 48 -9.60 5.92 12.28
CA CYS A 48 -9.10 5.31 11.04
C CYS A 48 -7.84 6.02 10.57
N PHE A 49 -6.78 5.27 10.28
CA PHE A 49 -5.57 5.81 9.65
C PHE A 49 -5.04 4.87 8.57
N SER A 50 -4.26 5.41 7.67
CA SER A 50 -3.58 4.64 6.62
C SER A 50 -2.25 5.28 6.25
N PHE A 51 -1.42 4.52 5.53
CA PHE A 51 -0.22 5.01 4.88
C PHE A 51 -0.32 4.72 3.39
N VAL A 52 -0.09 5.74 2.59
CA VAL A 52 -0.01 5.63 1.12
C VAL A 52 1.44 5.60 0.66
N ARG A 53 1.65 5.13 -0.54
CA ARG A 53 2.95 5.09 -1.18
C ARG A 53 2.85 5.74 -2.55
N ASN A 54 3.91 6.47 -2.95
CA ASN A 54 4.07 6.99 -4.29
C ASN A 54 3.75 5.90 -5.33
N PRO A 55 2.83 6.15 -6.27
CA PRO A 55 2.41 5.15 -7.26
C PRO A 55 3.56 4.54 -8.07
N PHE A 56 4.57 5.32 -8.43
CA PHE A 56 5.75 4.84 -9.14
C PHE A 56 6.53 3.82 -8.30
N ASP A 57 6.86 4.16 -7.05
CA ASP A 57 7.52 3.26 -6.11
C ASP A 57 6.69 2.02 -5.79
N ARG A 58 5.37 2.20 -5.66
CA ARG A 58 4.45 1.11 -5.36
C ARG A 58 4.42 0.07 -6.47
N LEU A 59 4.35 0.53 -7.73
CA LEU A 59 4.38 -0.33 -8.91
C LEU A 59 5.69 -1.09 -9.05
N VAL A 60 6.83 -0.39 -8.95
CA VAL A 60 8.16 -1.05 -9.01
C VAL A 60 8.31 -2.05 -7.88
N SER A 61 7.84 -1.73 -6.68
CA SER A 61 7.90 -2.66 -5.55
C SER A 61 7.01 -3.89 -5.77
N ALA A 62 5.82 -3.72 -6.33
CA ALA A 62 4.93 -4.83 -6.65
C ALA A 62 5.51 -5.69 -7.77
N TYR A 63 6.04 -5.08 -8.82
CA TYR A 63 6.71 -5.76 -9.93
C TYR A 63 7.90 -6.60 -9.45
N ASN A 64 8.83 -5.99 -8.71
CA ASN A 64 9.99 -6.71 -8.21
C ASN A 64 9.59 -7.87 -7.30
N ASN A 65 8.69 -7.62 -6.35
CA ASN A 65 8.29 -8.65 -5.40
C ASN A 65 7.44 -9.76 -6.03
N LYS A 66 6.46 -9.43 -6.87
CA LYS A 66 5.45 -10.38 -7.34
C LYS A 66 5.79 -11.02 -8.69
N ILE A 67 6.53 -10.33 -9.53
CA ILE A 67 6.86 -10.78 -10.88
C ILE A 67 8.27 -11.34 -10.97
N LEU A 68 9.24 -10.77 -10.22
CA LEU A 68 10.64 -11.18 -10.31
C LEU A 68 11.11 -12.08 -9.15
N GLU A 69 10.71 -11.76 -7.89
CA GLU A 69 11.28 -12.41 -6.70
C GLU A 69 10.52 -13.68 -6.28
N LEU A 70 9.20 -13.76 -6.50
CA LEU A 70 8.42 -14.94 -6.14
C LEU A 70 8.62 -16.06 -7.16
N ASP A 71 8.65 -17.31 -6.66
CA ASP A 71 8.71 -18.50 -7.51
C ASP A 71 7.45 -18.65 -8.37
N GLU A 72 6.31 -18.17 -7.89
CA GLU A 72 5.03 -18.20 -8.59
C GLU A 72 4.31 -16.84 -8.43
N VAL A 73 3.81 -16.32 -9.55
CA VAL A 73 2.99 -15.09 -9.56
C VAL A 73 1.67 -15.36 -8.84
N PRO A 74 1.20 -14.49 -7.94
CA PRO A 74 -0.08 -14.67 -7.23
C PRO A 74 -1.27 -14.89 -8.16
N ALA A 75 -2.16 -15.82 -7.83
CA ALA A 75 -3.30 -16.19 -8.67
C ALA A 75 -4.15 -15.00 -9.17
N PRO A 76 -4.47 -13.96 -8.38
CA PRO A 76 -5.18 -12.78 -8.89
C PRO A 76 -4.39 -12.04 -9.98
N MET A 77 -3.06 -11.99 -9.88
CA MET A 77 -2.20 -11.37 -10.90
C MET A 77 -2.07 -12.26 -12.14
N GLN A 78 -2.04 -13.59 -11.98
CA GLN A 78 -2.12 -14.53 -13.12
C GLN A 78 -3.44 -14.35 -13.89
N ALA A 79 -4.56 -14.16 -13.19
CA ALA A 79 -5.87 -13.89 -13.80
C ALA A 79 -5.88 -12.60 -14.63
N MET A 80 -5.06 -11.60 -14.26
CA MET A 80 -4.81 -10.39 -15.06
C MET A 80 -3.94 -10.67 -16.30
N GLY A 81 -3.42 -11.88 -16.48
CA GLY A 81 -2.47 -12.23 -17.54
C GLY A 81 -1.04 -11.80 -17.25
N LEU A 82 -0.67 -11.65 -15.97
CA LEU A 82 0.72 -11.43 -15.56
C LEU A 82 1.43 -12.77 -15.35
N TRP A 83 2.71 -12.84 -15.73
CA TRP A 83 3.54 -14.04 -15.58
C TRP A 83 4.92 -13.68 -15.03
N ARG A 84 5.62 -14.68 -14.52
CA ARG A 84 6.96 -14.52 -13.98
C ARG A 84 7.93 -13.98 -15.04
N ASP A 85 8.80 -13.06 -14.61
CA ASP A 85 9.81 -12.41 -15.46
C ASP A 85 9.22 -11.63 -16.67
N MET A 86 7.93 -11.26 -16.61
CA MET A 86 7.29 -10.40 -17.60
C MET A 86 8.04 -9.05 -17.70
N PRO A 87 8.35 -8.54 -18.92
CA PRO A 87 8.97 -7.23 -19.06
C PRO A 87 8.14 -6.10 -18.43
N PHE A 88 8.80 -5.14 -17.77
CA PHE A 88 8.14 -4.06 -17.02
C PHE A 88 7.16 -3.24 -17.87
N ALA A 89 7.49 -2.95 -19.13
CA ALA A 89 6.58 -2.23 -20.03
C ALA A 89 5.27 -3.00 -20.23
N GLN A 90 5.34 -4.29 -20.50
CA GLN A 90 4.16 -5.15 -20.68
C GLN A 90 3.35 -5.28 -19.36
N PHE A 91 4.04 -5.35 -18.21
CA PHE A 91 3.41 -5.31 -16.90
C PHE A 91 2.59 -4.04 -16.73
N LEU A 92 3.15 -2.86 -17.02
CA LEU A 92 2.43 -1.58 -16.91
C LEU A 92 1.26 -1.48 -17.88
N GLU A 93 1.41 -1.92 -19.12
CA GLU A 93 0.32 -1.96 -20.11
C GLU A 93 -0.84 -2.83 -19.61
N ARG A 94 -0.51 -4.00 -19.03
CA ARG A 94 -1.52 -4.90 -18.47
C ARG A 94 -2.22 -4.28 -17.26
N VAL A 95 -1.46 -3.67 -16.34
CA VAL A 95 -2.01 -2.95 -15.18
C VAL A 95 -2.94 -1.83 -15.64
N ASN A 96 -2.54 -1.05 -16.66
CA ASN A 96 -3.32 0.07 -17.16
C ASN A 96 -4.61 -0.37 -17.87
N SER A 97 -4.59 -1.51 -18.56
CA SER A 97 -5.74 -2.04 -19.32
C SER A 97 -6.71 -2.87 -18.47
N THR A 98 -6.33 -3.27 -17.23
CA THR A 98 -7.18 -4.10 -16.37
C THR A 98 -8.19 -3.23 -15.61
N PRO A 99 -9.51 -3.53 -15.68
CA PRO A 99 -10.53 -2.82 -14.91
C PRO A 99 -10.32 -2.95 -13.40
N ASP A 100 -10.78 -1.93 -12.63
CA ASP A 100 -10.64 -1.90 -11.16
C ASP A 100 -11.25 -3.12 -10.45
N GLN A 101 -12.28 -3.71 -11.03
CA GLN A 101 -12.97 -4.89 -10.47
C GLN A 101 -12.17 -6.19 -10.63
N GLU A 102 -11.22 -6.20 -11.56
CA GLU A 102 -10.42 -7.39 -11.92
C GLU A 102 -8.95 -7.27 -11.50
N ILE A 103 -8.52 -6.06 -11.12
CA ILE A 103 -7.13 -5.81 -10.76
C ILE A 103 -6.80 -6.34 -9.36
N ASP A 104 -5.60 -6.88 -9.21
CA ASP A 104 -5.07 -7.25 -7.89
C ASP A 104 -4.98 -6.03 -6.96
N ILE A 105 -5.33 -6.19 -5.69
CA ILE A 105 -5.39 -5.10 -4.70
C ILE A 105 -4.06 -4.37 -4.51
N HIS A 106 -2.93 -5.05 -4.75
CA HIS A 106 -1.60 -4.41 -4.67
C HIS A 106 -1.37 -3.40 -5.81
N LEU A 107 -2.16 -3.50 -6.89
CA LEU A 107 -2.07 -2.66 -8.09
C LEU A 107 -3.27 -1.71 -8.23
N LEU A 108 -4.32 -1.93 -7.44
CA LEU A 108 -5.52 -1.06 -7.43
C LEU A 108 -5.13 0.35 -6.96
N PRO A 109 -5.65 1.45 -7.56
CA PRO A 109 -5.46 2.81 -7.04
C PRO A 109 -5.77 2.90 -5.54
N GLN A 110 -4.96 3.62 -4.78
CA GLN A 110 -5.13 3.76 -3.33
C GLN A 110 -6.38 4.56 -2.99
N THR A 111 -6.78 5.49 -3.84
CA THR A 111 -8.06 6.19 -3.74
C THR A 111 -9.25 5.25 -3.81
N SER A 112 -9.20 4.20 -4.66
CA SER A 112 -10.25 3.17 -4.72
C SER A 112 -10.34 2.35 -3.42
N ILE A 113 -9.25 2.29 -2.64
CA ILE A 113 -9.20 1.58 -1.35
C ILE A 113 -9.58 2.49 -0.18
N LEU A 114 -9.17 3.77 -0.22
CA LEU A 114 -9.22 4.67 0.93
C LEU A 114 -10.30 5.74 0.85
N CYS A 115 -11.01 5.84 -0.29
CA CYS A 115 -12.08 6.82 -0.48
C CYS A 115 -13.42 6.12 -0.71
N LEU A 116 -14.49 6.81 -0.36
CA LEU A 116 -15.86 6.46 -0.71
C LEU A 116 -16.60 7.75 -1.06
N ASP A 117 -17.28 7.79 -2.21
CA ASP A 117 -17.96 8.98 -2.73
C ASP A 117 -17.01 10.20 -2.74
N GLU A 118 -15.80 10.02 -3.26
CA GLU A 118 -14.73 11.03 -3.34
C GLU A 118 -14.21 11.54 -1.98
N GLN A 119 -14.71 11.01 -0.87
CA GLN A 119 -14.27 11.39 0.48
C GLN A 119 -13.24 10.39 1.02
N ILE A 120 -12.13 10.92 1.53
CA ILE A 120 -11.12 10.14 2.23
C ILE A 120 -11.72 9.57 3.52
N ILE A 121 -11.66 8.24 3.70
CA ILE A 121 -12.19 7.56 4.88
C ILE A 121 -11.26 7.72 6.10
N PRO A 122 -9.93 7.50 6.01
CA PRO A 122 -9.04 7.68 7.15
C PRO A 122 -9.01 9.13 7.67
N ALA A 123 -8.96 9.28 9.00
CA ALA A 123 -8.74 10.57 9.65
C ALA A 123 -7.27 11.02 9.59
N PHE A 124 -6.36 10.09 9.36
CA PHE A 124 -4.94 10.36 9.15
C PHE A 124 -4.42 9.56 7.97
N ILE A 125 -3.69 10.23 7.08
CA ILE A 125 -2.94 9.63 5.97
C ILE A 125 -1.47 9.99 6.11
N GLY A 126 -0.61 9.00 6.32
CA GLY A 126 0.84 9.14 6.24
C GLY A 126 1.38 8.65 4.89
N ARG A 127 2.63 9.00 4.57
CA ARG A 127 3.35 8.55 3.38
C ARG A 127 4.48 7.60 3.76
N ILE A 128 4.62 6.51 3.05
CA ILE A 128 5.72 5.54 3.28
C ILE A 128 7.09 6.21 3.10
N GLU A 129 7.19 7.16 2.19
CA GLU A 129 8.40 7.93 1.91
C GLU A 129 8.85 8.76 3.12
N HIS A 130 7.91 9.18 3.96
CA HIS A 130 8.11 9.98 5.16
C HIS A 130 7.79 9.19 6.45
N MET A 131 7.86 7.86 6.41
CA MET A 131 7.35 6.97 7.45
C MET A 131 7.75 7.37 8.88
N ASN A 132 9.02 7.72 9.12
CA ASN A 132 9.47 8.08 10.47
C ASN A 132 8.83 9.38 10.98
N GLN A 133 8.63 10.35 10.10
CA GLN A 133 8.00 11.64 10.43
C GLN A 133 6.49 11.45 10.62
N ASP A 134 5.85 10.77 9.68
CA ASP A 134 4.41 10.56 9.67
C ASP A 134 3.96 9.62 10.79
N TRP A 135 4.81 8.65 11.18
CA TRP A 135 4.56 7.83 12.36
C TRP A 135 4.52 8.66 13.65
N LYS A 136 5.45 9.61 13.80
CA LYS A 136 5.44 10.54 14.94
C LYS A 136 4.20 11.43 14.93
N ALA A 137 3.81 11.94 13.76
CA ALA A 137 2.61 12.76 13.60
C ALA A 137 1.34 11.96 13.94
N LEU A 138 1.25 10.70 13.49
CA LEU A 138 0.17 9.79 13.86
C LEU A 138 0.10 9.59 15.38
N GLN A 139 1.22 9.32 16.04
CA GLN A 139 1.27 9.14 17.49
C GLN A 139 0.77 10.40 18.24
N GLN A 140 1.17 11.58 17.79
CA GLN A 140 0.70 12.85 18.36
C GLN A 140 -0.81 13.03 18.17
N GLN A 141 -1.35 12.63 17.02
CA GLN A 141 -2.78 12.71 16.78
C GLN A 141 -3.55 11.72 17.65
N LEU A 142 -3.09 10.47 17.77
CA LEU A 142 -3.69 9.49 18.68
C LEU A 142 -3.72 10.01 20.12
N GLN A 143 -2.65 10.63 20.58
CA GLN A 143 -2.58 11.24 21.92
C GLN A 143 -3.62 12.37 22.09
N ARG A 144 -3.80 13.22 21.09
CA ARG A 144 -4.83 14.30 21.12
C ARG A 144 -6.24 13.75 21.20
N GLU A 145 -6.49 12.60 20.57
CA GLU A 145 -7.76 11.87 20.60
C GLU A 145 -7.93 11.01 21.87
N GLY A 146 -6.98 11.04 22.80
CA GLY A 146 -7.02 10.24 24.03
C GLY A 146 -6.82 8.73 23.78
N LEU A 147 -6.25 8.36 22.65
CA LEU A 147 -6.04 6.98 22.25
C LEU A 147 -4.65 6.47 22.66
N PRO A 148 -4.49 5.15 22.87
CA PRO A 148 -3.21 4.56 23.22
C PRO A 148 -2.13 4.79 22.15
N SER A 149 -0.87 4.93 22.59
CA SER A 149 0.27 4.93 21.70
C SER A 149 0.44 3.57 21.03
N LEU A 150 0.81 3.56 19.74
CA LEU A 150 1.16 2.35 19.02
C LEU A 150 2.63 1.91 19.28
N GLY A 151 3.37 2.65 20.08
CA GLY A 151 4.79 2.37 20.35
C GLY A 151 5.70 2.71 19.16
N ASP A 152 6.91 2.16 19.19
CA ASP A 152 7.91 2.40 18.16
C ASP A 152 7.52 1.78 16.82
N LEU A 153 7.95 2.43 15.74
CA LEU A 153 7.73 1.93 14.39
C LEU A 153 8.43 0.56 14.20
N PRO A 154 7.69 -0.51 13.88
CA PRO A 154 8.29 -1.82 13.67
C PRO A 154 9.28 -1.82 12.50
N GLN A 155 10.51 -2.27 12.75
CA GLN A 155 11.60 -2.31 11.76
C GLN A 155 11.55 -3.56 10.84
N LYS A 156 10.35 -4.05 10.50
CA LYS A 156 10.19 -5.23 9.63
C LYS A 156 10.07 -4.83 8.17
N ASN A 157 10.60 -5.69 7.29
CA ASN A 157 10.54 -5.54 5.82
C ASN A 157 11.19 -4.25 5.30
N ARG A 158 12.16 -3.71 6.04
CA ARG A 158 12.96 -2.59 5.56
C ARG A 158 14.04 -3.15 4.64
N ARG A 159 13.93 -2.88 3.34
CA ARG A 159 15.07 -3.13 2.43
C ARG A 159 16.25 -2.30 2.92
N ARG A 160 17.43 -2.86 2.93
CA ARG A 160 18.66 -2.12 3.20
C ARG A 160 18.78 -0.98 2.18
N ALA A 161 19.47 0.10 2.53
CA ALA A 161 19.62 1.24 1.62
C ALA A 161 20.27 0.81 0.28
N GLU A 162 21.20 -0.14 0.34
CA GLU A 162 21.88 -0.78 -0.79
C GLU A 162 20.97 -1.65 -1.67
N ASP A 163 19.87 -2.18 -1.10
CA ASP A 163 18.89 -3.01 -1.81
C ASP A 163 17.69 -2.19 -2.37
N ARG A 164 17.75 -0.86 -2.24
CA ARG A 164 16.71 -0.01 -2.80
C ARG A 164 16.84 0.04 -4.31
N THR A 165 15.80 -0.38 -4.97
CA THR A 165 15.70 -0.25 -6.42
C THR A 165 15.57 1.21 -6.80
N ASP A 166 16.45 1.69 -7.65
CA ASP A 166 16.31 2.99 -8.28
C ASP A 166 15.10 2.97 -9.22
N VAL A 167 14.05 3.65 -8.79
CA VAL A 167 12.77 3.70 -9.53
C VAL A 167 12.94 4.38 -10.88
N SER A 168 13.86 5.33 -11.01
CA SER A 168 14.10 6.06 -12.25
C SER A 168 14.53 5.16 -13.42
N GLN A 169 15.18 4.03 -13.13
CA GLN A 169 15.60 3.04 -14.13
C GLN A 169 14.43 2.39 -14.88
N TYR A 170 13.26 2.34 -14.26
CA TYR A 170 12.05 1.78 -14.85
C TYR A 170 11.27 2.81 -15.70
N PHE A 171 11.52 4.10 -15.49
CA PHE A 171 10.75 5.18 -16.09
C PHE A 171 11.58 6.14 -16.95
N HIS A 172 12.59 5.61 -17.64
CA HIS A 172 13.35 6.38 -18.62
C HIS A 172 12.54 6.75 -19.87
N ASP A 173 11.50 5.96 -20.19
CA ASP A 173 10.55 6.23 -21.27
C ASP A 173 9.37 7.05 -20.76
N SER A 174 9.09 8.17 -21.43
CA SER A 174 7.96 9.04 -21.13
C SER A 174 6.60 8.34 -21.31
N GLY A 175 6.50 7.37 -22.23
CA GLY A 175 5.31 6.56 -22.43
C GLY A 175 4.94 5.76 -21.19
N LEU A 176 5.93 5.15 -20.54
CA LEU A 176 5.73 4.40 -19.30
C LEU A 176 5.30 5.30 -18.14
N LYS A 177 5.87 6.51 -18.04
CA LYS A 177 5.42 7.51 -17.07
C LYS A 177 3.95 7.88 -17.29
N ASN A 178 3.55 8.08 -18.54
CA ASN A 178 2.18 8.45 -18.89
C ASN A 178 1.16 7.36 -18.51
N LEU A 179 1.52 6.08 -18.63
CA LEU A 179 0.65 4.98 -18.18
C LEU A 179 0.37 5.07 -16.67
N VAL A 180 1.40 5.37 -15.86
CA VAL A 180 1.23 5.55 -14.41
C VAL A 180 0.40 6.79 -14.12
N LEU A 181 0.68 7.91 -14.78
CA LEU A 181 -0.07 9.16 -14.61
C LEU A 181 -1.54 8.97 -14.92
N GLN A 182 -1.87 8.26 -15.99
CA GLN A 182 -3.24 7.97 -16.40
C GLN A 182 -3.94 7.06 -15.38
N ARG A 183 -3.29 5.95 -14.98
CA ARG A 183 -3.89 4.95 -14.11
C ARG A 183 -4.09 5.44 -12.69
N TYR A 184 -3.15 6.23 -12.17
CA TYR A 184 -3.11 6.67 -10.77
C TYR A 184 -3.31 8.19 -10.63
N GLU A 185 -3.96 8.83 -11.60
CA GLU A 185 -4.23 10.27 -11.60
C GLU A 185 -4.86 10.74 -10.28
N GLN A 186 -5.86 10.01 -9.79
CA GLN A 186 -6.56 10.37 -8.55
C GLN A 186 -5.66 10.18 -7.32
N ASP A 187 -4.84 9.13 -7.26
CA ASP A 187 -3.87 8.94 -6.17
C ASP A 187 -2.87 10.10 -6.13
N LEU A 188 -2.36 10.49 -7.29
CA LEU A 188 -1.42 11.61 -7.43
C LEU A 188 -2.07 12.91 -6.99
N LYS A 189 -3.26 13.21 -7.48
CA LYS A 189 -4.00 14.42 -7.14
C LYS A 189 -4.34 14.50 -5.66
N VAL A 190 -4.85 13.42 -5.07
CA VAL A 190 -5.36 13.40 -3.69
C VAL A 190 -4.24 13.33 -2.66
N PHE A 191 -3.19 12.54 -2.92
CA PHE A 191 -2.15 12.27 -1.92
C PHE A 191 -0.81 12.95 -2.22
N TYR A 192 -0.58 13.42 -3.46
CA TYR A 192 0.72 13.94 -3.92
C TYR A 192 0.62 15.25 -4.71
N GLY A 193 -0.52 15.91 -4.74
CA GLY A 193 -0.82 17.05 -5.62
C GLY A 193 0.16 18.25 -5.54
N GLU A 194 0.94 18.35 -4.46
CA GLU A 194 1.94 19.39 -4.28
C GLU A 194 3.35 18.99 -4.76
N ILE A 195 3.53 17.72 -5.20
CA ILE A 195 4.83 17.15 -5.54
C ILE A 195 4.93 17.01 -7.06
N SER A 196 5.99 17.52 -7.67
CA SER A 196 6.20 17.35 -9.10
C SER A 196 6.51 15.89 -9.47
N ILE A 197 6.14 15.47 -10.68
CA ILE A 197 6.38 14.09 -11.16
C ILE A 197 7.87 13.75 -11.12
N ASP A 198 8.73 14.68 -11.47
CA ASP A 198 10.18 14.46 -11.42
C ASP A 198 10.71 14.23 -10.00
N GLN A 199 10.02 14.77 -9.00
CA GLN A 199 10.33 14.47 -7.59
C GLN A 199 9.83 13.08 -7.17
N LEU A 200 8.76 12.58 -7.77
CA LEU A 200 8.21 11.26 -7.48
C LEU A 200 9.00 10.11 -8.13
N VAL A 201 9.72 10.39 -9.22
CA VAL A 201 10.50 9.39 -10.00
C VAL A 201 12.01 9.47 -9.69
N ARG A 202 12.41 10.13 -8.60
CA ARG A 202 13.82 10.22 -8.21
C ARG A 202 14.37 8.91 -7.63
N PRO A 203 15.73 8.70 -7.78
CA PRO A 203 16.43 7.58 -7.16
C PRO A 203 16.33 7.60 -5.64
#